data_959749ab261daae75845a1f3ca2485f2
#
_entry.id   959749ab261daae75845a1f3ca2485f2
#
_cell.length_a   1.000
_cell.length_b   1.000
_cell.length_c   1.000
_cell.angle_alpha   90.00
_cell.angle_beta   90.00
_cell.angle_gamma   90.00
#
_symmetry.space_group_name_H-M   'P 1'
#
loop_
_entity.id
_entity.type
_entity.pdbx_description
1 polymer ?
#
loop_
_entity_poly.entity_id
_entity_poly.type
_entity_poly.pdbx_seq_one_letter_code
_entity_poly.pdbx_strand_id
1 'polypeptide(L)'
;MREENVIQETRERALLVGVDTGEEQDFDRCMEELGSLAKACEMDVVGLITQKMESVNKAYYIGTGKVAEVKEYAAECEADIIIFDNALSPSQIRNLQDAIDMPILDRTTLILDIFAIRAQTREAKLQVETARLQYLLPRLVGMHEALSRQGGASGSMSNKGTGEKKLELDRRKIEHRISELKKELEVVEQDRHTQRKRRRNSRIPQVALVGYTNAGKSTVLNQMVEQYVGNGDKKVLQKDMLFATLETSVRSIDTGDNKPFFLVDTVGFIHKLPHGLIKAFHSTLEEVQYADLLVQVIDFSDEQYRQQMEVTRQTLEELGAGNIPMIYVYNKADKCNMNQLPKVMEHQIYMSAVDGVGIFELAELIKSKIYADNEDCTFLIPYEKGAVASYMMENATILEQHYEAEGIYLTVNCHKQDREKYKQYLYK
;
A
#
# COMPACT_ATOMS: atom_id res chain seq x y z
N MET A 1 0.59 41.68 24.57
CA MET A 1 1.38 40.46 24.31
C MET A 1 0.54 39.31 24.80
N ARG A 2 -0.07 38.55 23.88
CA ARG A 2 -0.74 37.27 24.21
C ARG A 2 0.33 36.20 24.07
N GLU A 3 0.68 35.57 25.18
CA GLU A 3 1.50 34.36 25.18
C GLU A 3 0.72 33.27 24.43
N GLU A 4 1.20 32.87 23.26
CA GLU A 4 0.79 31.65 22.61
C GLU A 4 1.37 30.49 23.44
N ASN A 5 0.53 29.88 24.27
CA ASN A 5 0.83 28.58 24.86
C ASN A 5 0.92 27.58 23.72
N VAL A 6 2.12 27.32 23.23
CA VAL A 6 2.45 26.15 22.43
C VAL A 6 2.30 24.97 23.38
N ILE A 7 1.16 24.29 23.33
CA ILE A 7 1.02 22.98 23.92
C ILE A 7 1.97 22.09 23.15
N GLN A 8 3.14 21.80 23.70
CA GLN A 8 3.98 20.71 23.24
C GLN A 8 3.14 19.44 23.43
N GLU A 9 2.59 18.90 22.33
CA GLU A 9 2.04 17.55 22.31
C GLU A 9 3.21 16.61 22.67
N THR A 10 3.22 16.14 23.91
CA THR A 10 4.17 15.13 24.37
C THR A 10 3.85 13.83 23.62
N ARG A 11 4.80 13.41 22.77
CA ARG A 11 4.66 12.14 22.04
C ARG A 11 4.69 10.97 23.02
N GLU A 12 3.87 9.94 22.76
CA GLU A 12 3.89 8.72 23.55
C GLU A 12 5.25 8.02 23.44
N ARG A 13 5.78 7.56 24.56
CA ARG A 13 7.10 6.90 24.69
C ARG A 13 6.91 5.41 24.60
N ALA A 14 7.42 4.79 23.53
CA ALA A 14 7.20 3.38 23.21
C ALA A 14 8.43 2.52 23.53
N LEU A 15 8.24 1.44 24.29
CA LEU A 15 9.21 0.38 24.47
C LEU A 15 8.89 -0.75 23.48
N LEU A 16 9.87 -1.11 22.66
CA LEU A 16 9.72 -2.21 21.69
C LEU A 16 10.14 -3.55 22.29
N VAL A 17 9.37 -4.60 22.01
CA VAL A 17 9.63 -5.96 22.48
C VAL A 17 9.55 -6.94 21.31
N GLY A 18 10.59 -7.77 21.13
CA GLY A 18 10.65 -8.78 20.11
C GLY A 18 11.13 -10.14 20.62
N VAL A 19 10.69 -11.21 19.93
CA VAL A 19 11.13 -12.58 20.19
C VAL A 19 11.76 -13.16 18.95
N ASP A 20 13.06 -13.52 19.03
CA ASP A 20 13.77 -14.22 18.00
C ASP A 20 13.59 -15.74 18.19
N THR A 21 12.83 -16.38 17.31
CA THR A 21 12.64 -17.84 17.26
C THR A 21 13.62 -18.54 16.34
N GLY A 22 14.47 -17.80 15.64
CA GLY A 22 15.37 -18.34 14.62
C GLY A 22 14.68 -18.68 13.28
N GLU A 23 13.37 -18.45 13.17
CA GLU A 23 12.63 -18.65 11.91
C GLU A 23 12.81 -17.45 10.96
N GLU A 24 13.14 -16.28 11.48
CA GLU A 24 13.33 -15.05 10.70
C GLU A 24 14.80 -14.92 10.27
N GLN A 25 15.02 -14.66 8.99
CA GLN A 25 16.38 -14.52 8.45
C GLN A 25 17.11 -13.29 8.98
N ASP A 26 16.36 -12.23 9.38
CA ASP A 26 16.93 -10.98 9.91
C ASP A 26 15.99 -10.36 10.96
N PHE A 27 16.14 -10.84 12.19
CA PHE A 27 15.34 -10.37 13.31
C PHE A 27 15.63 -8.91 13.69
N ASP A 28 16.89 -8.48 13.62
CA ASP A 28 17.29 -7.11 13.97
C ASP A 28 16.59 -6.10 13.05
N ARG A 29 16.49 -6.42 11.78
CA ARG A 29 15.76 -5.61 10.79
C ARG A 29 14.27 -5.52 11.08
N CYS A 30 13.63 -6.62 11.50
CA CYS A 30 12.22 -6.59 11.92
C CYS A 30 12.01 -5.60 13.07
N MET A 31 12.96 -5.50 14.00
CA MET A 31 12.90 -4.56 15.11
C MET A 31 13.15 -3.11 14.67
N GLU A 32 14.05 -2.87 13.72
CA GLU A 32 14.23 -1.53 13.09
C GLU A 32 12.97 -1.08 12.35
N GLU A 33 12.33 -2.00 11.62
CA GLU A 33 11.07 -1.73 10.93
C GLU A 33 9.94 -1.43 11.94
N LEU A 34 9.85 -2.18 13.05
CA LEU A 34 8.92 -1.88 14.15
C LEU A 34 9.14 -0.48 14.72
N GLY A 35 10.40 -0.08 14.91
CA GLY A 35 10.77 1.28 15.32
C GLY A 35 10.32 2.34 14.32
N SER A 36 10.42 2.04 13.03
CA SER A 36 9.95 2.93 11.96
C SER A 36 8.42 3.03 11.92
N LEU A 37 7.70 1.93 12.24
CA LEU A 37 6.25 1.92 12.40
C LEU A 37 5.80 2.77 13.61
N ALA A 38 6.47 2.64 14.77
CA ALA A 38 6.19 3.46 15.94
C ALA A 38 6.36 4.96 15.64
N LYS A 39 7.44 5.34 14.96
CA LYS A 39 7.66 6.72 14.49
C LYS A 39 6.58 7.19 13.52
N ALA A 40 6.05 6.31 12.66
CA ALA A 40 4.95 6.65 11.75
C ALA A 40 3.63 6.93 12.49
N CYS A 41 3.46 6.41 13.72
CA CYS A 41 2.40 6.74 14.68
C CYS A 41 2.74 7.94 15.59
N GLU A 42 3.82 8.69 15.28
CA GLU A 42 4.26 9.84 16.08
C GLU A 42 4.69 9.47 17.52
N MET A 43 5.13 8.23 17.74
CA MET A 43 5.66 7.74 19.01
C MET A 43 7.18 7.87 19.06
N ASP A 44 7.73 8.12 20.23
CA ASP A 44 9.17 8.14 20.48
C ASP A 44 9.63 6.80 21.04
N VAL A 45 10.51 6.11 20.31
CA VAL A 45 11.08 4.83 20.75
C VAL A 45 12.14 5.09 21.84
N VAL A 46 11.84 4.67 23.06
CA VAL A 46 12.70 4.91 24.24
C VAL A 46 13.54 3.70 24.65
N GLY A 47 13.24 2.53 24.10
CA GLY A 47 14.00 1.31 24.38
C GLY A 47 13.62 0.14 23.51
N LEU A 48 14.45 -0.89 23.55
CA LEU A 48 14.28 -2.15 22.82
C LEU A 48 14.68 -3.30 23.71
N ILE A 49 13.80 -4.28 23.86
CA ILE A 49 14.07 -5.54 24.56
C ILE A 49 13.82 -6.70 23.60
N THR A 50 14.78 -7.60 23.51
CA THR A 50 14.67 -8.82 22.71
C THR A 50 14.87 -10.06 23.56
N GLN A 51 14.29 -11.18 23.13
CA GLN A 51 14.48 -12.48 23.71
C GLN A 51 14.64 -13.54 22.64
N LYS A 52 15.68 -14.37 22.76
CA LYS A 52 15.87 -15.55 21.90
C LYS A 52 15.20 -16.76 22.55
N MET A 53 14.33 -17.46 21.81
CA MET A 53 13.57 -18.62 22.28
C MET A 53 13.36 -19.60 21.12
N GLU A 54 13.28 -20.88 21.39
CA GLU A 54 12.89 -21.87 20.35
C GLU A 54 11.40 -21.79 19.99
N SER A 55 10.56 -21.37 20.95
CA SER A 55 9.13 -21.21 20.74
C SER A 55 8.55 -20.16 21.68
N VAL A 56 7.55 -19.41 21.22
CA VAL A 56 6.89 -18.37 22.02
C VAL A 56 6.07 -18.93 23.18
N ASN A 57 6.03 -18.21 24.30
CA ASN A 57 5.22 -18.60 25.45
C ASN A 57 3.72 -18.43 25.13
N LYS A 58 2.92 -19.47 25.43
CA LYS A 58 1.48 -19.45 25.15
C LYS A 58 0.71 -18.42 25.97
N ALA A 59 1.19 -18.09 27.20
CA ALA A 59 0.50 -17.18 28.11
C ALA A 59 0.94 -15.71 27.93
N TYR A 60 2.23 -15.45 27.72
CA TYR A 60 2.82 -14.10 27.74
C TYR A 60 3.58 -13.75 26.46
N TYR A 61 3.65 -14.65 25.48
CA TYR A 61 4.48 -14.52 24.28
C TYR A 61 6.00 -14.58 24.57
N ILE A 62 6.47 -13.86 25.59
CA ILE A 62 7.83 -13.89 26.15
C ILE A 62 7.91 -14.80 27.39
N GLY A 63 9.11 -15.14 27.83
CA GLY A 63 9.31 -15.91 29.07
C GLY A 63 8.83 -15.15 30.32
N THR A 64 8.37 -15.85 31.34
CA THR A 64 7.84 -15.23 32.58
C THR A 64 8.87 -14.34 33.30
N GLY A 65 10.15 -14.73 33.32
CA GLY A 65 11.23 -13.87 33.84
C GLY A 65 11.43 -12.61 33.02
N LYS A 66 11.26 -12.71 31.68
CA LYS A 66 11.37 -11.57 30.80
C LYS A 66 10.23 -10.56 30.96
N VAL A 67 9.04 -11.01 31.41
CA VAL A 67 7.92 -10.10 31.74
C VAL A 67 8.31 -9.13 32.86
N ALA A 68 8.99 -9.62 33.91
CA ALA A 68 9.45 -8.77 35.01
C ALA A 68 10.52 -7.77 34.53
N GLU A 69 11.47 -8.23 33.71
CA GLU A 69 12.51 -7.38 33.11
C GLU A 69 11.90 -6.28 32.22
N VAL A 70 10.91 -6.62 31.41
CA VAL A 70 10.18 -5.63 30.58
C VAL A 70 9.49 -4.59 31.44
N LYS A 71 8.86 -5.00 32.56
CA LYS A 71 8.21 -4.08 33.51
C LYS A 71 9.20 -3.10 34.14
N GLU A 72 10.33 -3.62 34.63
CA GLU A 72 11.39 -2.81 35.26
C GLU A 72 11.98 -1.82 34.27
N TYR A 73 12.36 -2.30 33.10
CA TYR A 73 12.95 -1.46 32.06
C TYR A 73 11.99 -0.40 31.50
N ALA A 74 10.69 -0.74 31.37
CA ALA A 74 9.66 0.22 30.97
C ALA A 74 9.55 1.38 31.99
N ALA A 75 9.65 1.07 33.28
CA ALA A 75 9.66 2.10 34.33
C ALA A 75 10.95 2.94 34.30
N GLU A 76 12.13 2.34 34.07
CA GLU A 76 13.40 3.03 34.00
C GLU A 76 13.45 4.01 32.80
N CYS A 77 12.96 3.61 31.62
CA CYS A 77 12.92 4.46 30.45
C CYS A 77 11.66 5.33 30.35
N GLU A 78 10.81 5.33 31.41
CA GLU A 78 9.53 6.07 31.47
C GLU A 78 8.68 5.86 30.21
N ALA A 79 8.49 4.60 29.80
CA ALA A 79 7.66 4.26 28.67
C ALA A 79 6.17 4.43 29.02
N ASP A 80 5.38 4.91 28.08
CA ASP A 80 3.93 5.03 28.21
C ASP A 80 3.23 3.79 27.66
N ILE A 81 3.87 3.09 26.71
CA ILE A 81 3.30 1.97 25.98
C ILE A 81 4.35 0.94 25.59
N ILE A 82 3.96 -0.33 25.50
CA ILE A 82 4.83 -1.42 25.04
C ILE A 82 4.30 -1.99 23.73
N ILE A 83 5.18 -2.15 22.75
CA ILE A 83 4.84 -2.60 21.39
C ILE A 83 5.56 -3.91 21.09
N PHE A 84 4.81 -4.96 20.77
CA PHE A 84 5.31 -6.26 20.35
C PHE A 84 5.41 -6.37 18.82
N ASP A 85 6.49 -6.96 18.32
CA ASP A 85 6.73 -7.11 16.86
C ASP A 85 5.76 -8.08 16.18
N ASN A 86 5.16 -9.00 16.90
CA ASN A 86 4.27 -10.01 16.36
C ASN A 86 2.83 -9.77 16.83
N ALA A 87 1.87 -10.32 16.08
CA ALA A 87 0.47 -10.34 16.51
C ALA A 87 0.31 -11.17 17.79
N LEU A 88 -0.32 -10.59 18.79
CA LEU A 88 -0.58 -11.25 20.07
C LEU A 88 -2.00 -11.82 20.11
N SER A 89 -2.17 -12.96 20.78
CA SER A 89 -3.51 -13.48 21.11
C SER A 89 -4.19 -12.60 22.17
N PRO A 90 -5.54 -12.61 22.24
CA PRO A 90 -6.27 -11.85 23.25
C PRO A 90 -5.86 -12.18 24.69
N SER A 91 -5.56 -13.46 24.96
CA SER A 91 -5.09 -13.91 26.26
C SER A 91 -3.68 -13.41 26.58
N GLN A 92 -2.78 -13.36 25.60
CA GLN A 92 -1.43 -12.83 25.80
C GLN A 92 -1.45 -11.33 26.10
N ILE A 93 -2.22 -10.54 25.35
CA ILE A 93 -2.36 -9.09 25.60
C ILE A 93 -2.84 -8.86 27.04
N ARG A 94 -3.92 -9.53 27.43
CA ARG A 94 -4.48 -9.40 28.78
C ARG A 94 -3.46 -9.78 29.86
N ASN A 95 -2.84 -10.96 29.74
CA ASN A 95 -1.90 -11.44 30.74
C ASN A 95 -0.69 -10.49 30.88
N LEU A 96 -0.22 -9.93 29.75
CA LEU A 96 0.84 -8.93 29.73
C LEU A 96 0.39 -7.63 30.40
N GLN A 97 -0.80 -7.12 30.09
CA GLN A 97 -1.36 -5.91 30.70
C GLN A 97 -1.53 -6.08 32.22
N ASP A 98 -2.08 -7.23 32.65
CA ASP A 98 -2.27 -7.54 34.09
C ASP A 98 -0.92 -7.66 34.82
N ALA A 99 0.12 -8.20 34.18
CA ALA A 99 1.42 -8.41 34.81
C ALA A 99 2.29 -7.13 34.80
N ILE A 100 2.27 -6.37 33.75
CA ILE A 100 3.14 -5.19 33.56
C ILE A 100 2.45 -3.93 34.08
N ASP A 101 1.10 -3.88 34.04
CA ASP A 101 0.28 -2.71 34.39
C ASP A 101 0.49 -1.52 33.46
N MET A 102 0.61 -1.81 32.16
CA MET A 102 0.81 -0.81 31.10
C MET A 102 0.04 -1.18 29.83
N PRO A 103 -0.28 -0.21 28.95
CA PRO A 103 -0.85 -0.48 27.64
C PRO A 103 0.07 -1.36 26.79
N ILE A 104 -0.50 -2.38 26.14
CA ILE A 104 0.21 -3.29 25.24
C ILE A 104 -0.39 -3.16 23.85
N LEU A 105 0.45 -2.87 22.87
CA LEU A 105 0.11 -2.96 21.45
C LEU A 105 0.85 -4.12 20.79
N ASP A 106 0.28 -4.60 19.70
CA ASP A 106 0.96 -5.50 18.80
C ASP A 106 1.17 -4.84 17.43
N ARG A 107 2.03 -5.42 16.59
CA ARG A 107 2.33 -4.92 15.25
C ARG A 107 1.08 -4.65 14.41
N THR A 108 0.06 -5.51 14.51
CA THR A 108 -1.19 -5.36 13.75
C THR A 108 -1.97 -4.12 14.18
N THR A 109 -2.10 -3.89 15.48
CA THR A 109 -2.77 -2.70 16.03
C THR A 109 -2.01 -1.43 15.62
N LEU A 110 -0.67 -1.45 15.70
CA LEU A 110 0.17 -0.32 15.29
C LEU A 110 -0.03 0.03 13.82
N ILE A 111 -0.06 -0.96 12.92
CA ILE A 111 -0.33 -0.73 11.49
C ILE A 111 -1.73 -0.14 11.29
N LEU A 112 -2.74 -0.64 12.01
CA LEU A 112 -4.11 -0.10 11.95
C LEU A 112 -4.19 1.34 12.44
N ASP A 113 -3.42 1.71 13.46
CA ASP A 113 -3.37 3.07 13.96
C ASP A 113 -2.68 4.01 12.97
N ILE A 114 -1.60 3.57 12.30
CA ILE A 114 -1.00 4.31 11.18
C ILE A 114 -2.05 4.55 10.08
N PHE A 115 -2.79 3.52 9.71
CA PHE A 115 -3.83 3.63 8.70
C PHE A 115 -4.94 4.58 9.11
N ALA A 116 -5.33 4.60 10.39
CA ALA A 116 -6.33 5.54 10.91
C ALA A 116 -5.87 6.99 10.81
N ILE A 117 -4.59 7.26 11.10
CA ILE A 117 -3.98 8.59 10.96
C ILE A 117 -3.91 9.01 9.48
N ARG A 118 -3.67 8.06 8.55
CA ARG A 118 -3.49 8.34 7.11
C ARG A 118 -4.80 8.39 6.32
N ALA A 119 -5.88 7.78 6.79
CA ALA A 119 -7.17 7.74 6.10
C ALA A 119 -7.78 9.13 6.00
N GLN A 120 -7.86 9.69 4.79
CA GLN A 120 -8.46 11.00 4.54
C GLN A 120 -9.84 10.89 3.89
N THR A 121 -10.00 9.96 2.95
CA THR A 121 -11.27 9.76 2.27
C THR A 121 -12.28 9.02 3.15
N ARG A 122 -13.57 9.20 2.83
CA ARG A 122 -14.65 8.46 3.50
C ARG A 122 -14.43 6.95 3.39
N GLU A 123 -14.02 6.48 2.23
CA GLU A 123 -13.78 5.06 1.97
C GLU A 123 -12.67 4.50 2.85
N ALA A 124 -11.49 5.13 2.85
CA ALA A 124 -10.37 4.68 3.66
C ALA A 124 -10.73 4.66 5.16
N LYS A 125 -11.46 5.67 5.66
CA LYS A 125 -11.95 5.69 7.04
C LYS A 125 -12.87 4.50 7.34
N LEU A 126 -13.82 4.20 6.45
CA LEU A 126 -14.71 3.05 6.61
C LEU A 126 -13.95 1.72 6.59
N GLN A 127 -12.97 1.56 5.70
CA GLN A 127 -12.13 0.37 5.62
C GLN A 127 -11.30 0.16 6.90
N VAL A 128 -10.62 1.23 7.36
CA VAL A 128 -9.80 1.18 8.58
C VAL A 128 -10.67 0.89 9.80
N GLU A 129 -11.82 1.57 9.96
CA GLU A 129 -12.74 1.31 11.07
C GLU A 129 -13.24 -0.13 11.05
N THR A 130 -13.62 -0.64 9.87
CA THR A 130 -14.06 -2.04 9.70
C THR A 130 -12.95 -3.02 10.08
N ALA A 131 -11.72 -2.82 9.58
CA ALA A 131 -10.57 -3.65 9.89
C ALA A 131 -10.25 -3.65 11.40
N ARG A 132 -10.26 -2.46 12.02
CA ARG A 132 -10.00 -2.30 13.46
C ARG A 132 -11.04 -3.02 14.32
N LEU A 133 -12.31 -2.88 13.98
CA LEU A 133 -13.39 -3.56 14.71
C LEU A 133 -13.36 -5.08 14.50
N GLN A 134 -13.05 -5.56 13.29
CA GLN A 134 -12.88 -6.99 13.02
C GLN A 134 -11.69 -7.58 13.78
N TYR A 135 -10.61 -6.82 13.93
CA TYR A 135 -9.43 -7.22 14.71
C TYR A 135 -9.71 -7.22 16.22
N LEU A 136 -10.50 -6.27 16.70
CA LEU A 136 -10.90 -6.14 18.11
C LEU A 136 -11.92 -7.20 18.56
N LEU A 137 -12.86 -7.56 17.67
CA LEU A 137 -13.99 -8.44 18.01
C LEU A 137 -13.57 -9.79 18.62
N PRO A 138 -12.64 -10.59 18.06
CA PRO A 138 -12.17 -11.83 18.66
C PRO A 138 -11.48 -11.62 20.03
N ARG A 139 -10.86 -10.45 20.21
CA ARG A 139 -10.18 -10.08 21.46
C ARG A 139 -11.14 -9.86 22.61
N LEU A 140 -12.29 -9.27 22.35
CA LEU A 140 -13.37 -9.13 23.35
C LEU A 140 -13.98 -10.49 23.73
N VAL A 141 -14.16 -11.39 22.76
CA VAL A 141 -14.66 -12.76 23.01
C VAL A 141 -13.68 -13.55 23.87
N GLY A 142 -12.39 -13.51 23.58
CA GLY A 142 -11.35 -14.17 24.35
C GLY A 142 -11.27 -13.65 25.81
N MET A 143 -11.54 -12.37 26.04
CA MET A 143 -11.65 -11.79 27.39
C MET A 143 -12.85 -12.36 28.16
N HIS A 144 -13.98 -12.58 27.49
CA HIS A 144 -15.18 -13.17 28.10
C HIS A 144 -14.97 -14.62 28.56
N GLU A 145 -14.40 -15.46 27.69
CA GLU A 145 -14.12 -16.86 28.01
C GLU A 145 -13.13 -17.02 29.16
N ALA A 146 -12.12 -16.18 29.24
CA ALA A 146 -11.16 -16.18 30.33
C ALA A 146 -11.79 -15.75 31.67
N LEU A 147 -12.66 -14.74 31.65
CA LEU A 147 -13.41 -14.33 32.86
C LEU A 147 -14.37 -15.42 33.34
N SER A 148 -15.02 -16.15 32.43
CA SER A 148 -15.95 -17.22 32.78
C SER A 148 -15.23 -18.44 33.39
N ARG A 149 -14.02 -18.78 32.89
CA ARG A 149 -13.19 -19.88 33.43
C ARG A 149 -12.61 -19.59 34.83
N GLN A 150 -12.17 -18.34 35.09
CA GLN A 150 -11.70 -17.94 36.43
C GLN A 150 -12.83 -17.89 37.47
N GLY A 151 -14.08 -17.79 37.01
CA GLY A 151 -15.25 -17.71 37.88
C GLY A 151 -15.70 -19.01 38.50
N GLY A 152 -15.10 -20.16 38.21
CA GLY A 152 -15.51 -21.47 38.71
C GLY A 152 -15.14 -21.82 40.16
N ALA A 153 -14.29 -21.03 40.83
CA ALA A 153 -13.64 -21.48 42.08
C ALA A 153 -13.99 -20.74 43.37
N SER A 154 -14.80 -19.67 43.39
CA SER A 154 -15.20 -19.08 44.70
C SER A 154 -16.45 -18.20 44.63
N GLY A 155 -17.42 -18.48 45.49
CA GLY A 155 -18.72 -17.87 45.53
C GLY A 155 -18.75 -16.38 45.79
N SER A 156 -19.36 -15.66 44.88
CA SER A 156 -20.17 -14.47 45.13
C SER A 156 -21.01 -14.19 43.87
N MET A 157 -22.29 -14.49 43.96
CA MET A 157 -23.25 -14.53 42.86
C MET A 157 -23.68 -13.14 42.32
N SER A 158 -23.28 -12.04 42.93
CA SER A 158 -23.92 -10.73 42.67
C SER A 158 -23.23 -9.85 41.62
N ASN A 159 -21.91 -9.99 41.38
CA ASN A 159 -21.19 -9.10 40.44
C ASN A 159 -20.81 -9.73 39.09
N LYS A 160 -20.93 -11.06 38.94
CA LYS A 160 -20.57 -11.78 37.69
C LYS A 160 -21.52 -11.51 36.52
N GLY A 161 -22.80 -11.45 36.79
CA GLY A 161 -23.81 -11.30 35.74
C GLY A 161 -23.83 -9.93 35.07
N THR A 162 -23.29 -8.87 35.68
CA THR A 162 -23.26 -7.51 35.11
C THR A 162 -22.08 -7.30 34.18
N GLY A 163 -20.90 -7.85 34.46
CA GLY A 163 -19.72 -7.76 33.62
C GLY A 163 -19.85 -8.58 32.32
N GLU A 164 -20.36 -9.81 32.46
CA GLU A 164 -20.64 -10.68 31.29
C GLU A 164 -21.70 -10.08 30.36
N LYS A 165 -22.80 -9.54 30.93
CA LYS A 165 -23.82 -8.83 30.12
C LYS A 165 -23.27 -7.60 29.42
N LYS A 166 -22.37 -6.84 30.03
CA LYS A 166 -21.77 -5.65 29.45
C LYS A 166 -20.88 -6.02 28.25
N LEU A 167 -20.00 -7.01 28.40
CA LEU A 167 -19.13 -7.49 27.31
C LEU A 167 -19.93 -8.06 26.14
N GLU A 168 -21.01 -8.82 26.41
CA GLU A 168 -21.90 -9.33 25.36
C GLU A 168 -22.65 -8.21 24.65
N LEU A 169 -23.07 -7.17 25.34
CA LEU A 169 -23.66 -5.98 24.74
C LEU A 169 -22.66 -5.23 23.87
N ASP A 170 -21.42 -5.09 24.31
CA ASP A 170 -20.37 -4.41 23.56
C ASP A 170 -19.98 -5.23 22.32
N ARG A 171 -19.92 -6.57 22.42
CA ARG A 171 -19.76 -7.47 21.27
C ARG A 171 -20.85 -7.23 20.22
N ARG A 172 -22.12 -7.26 20.63
CA ARG A 172 -23.26 -7.05 19.71
C ARG A 172 -23.25 -5.67 19.06
N LYS A 173 -22.86 -4.62 19.80
CA LYS A 173 -22.70 -3.27 19.22
C LYS A 173 -21.63 -3.26 18.13
N ILE A 174 -20.48 -3.90 18.38
CA ILE A 174 -19.40 -3.98 17.40
C ILE A 174 -19.82 -4.80 16.18
N GLU A 175 -20.47 -5.96 16.36
CA GLU A 175 -20.99 -6.78 15.26
C GLU A 175 -21.99 -5.98 14.40
N HIS A 176 -22.90 -5.24 15.05
CA HIS A 176 -23.84 -4.36 14.37
C HIS A 176 -23.11 -3.27 13.58
N ARG A 177 -22.13 -2.60 14.22
CA ARG A 177 -21.33 -1.56 13.57
C ARG A 177 -20.55 -2.08 12.37
N ILE A 178 -19.94 -3.27 12.48
CA ILE A 178 -19.26 -3.93 11.34
C ILE A 178 -20.26 -4.18 10.20
N SER A 179 -21.49 -4.60 10.50
CA SER A 179 -22.52 -4.82 9.49
C SER A 179 -22.95 -3.53 8.78
N GLU A 180 -23.09 -2.43 9.53
CA GLU A 180 -23.38 -1.10 8.95
C GLU A 180 -22.24 -0.64 8.03
N LEU A 181 -21.00 -0.70 8.52
CA LEU A 181 -19.81 -0.28 7.76
C LEU A 181 -19.66 -1.08 6.47
N LYS A 182 -19.91 -2.40 6.50
CA LYS A 182 -19.87 -3.22 5.28
C LYS A 182 -20.91 -2.78 4.24
N LYS A 183 -22.13 -2.44 4.66
CA LYS A 183 -23.16 -1.92 3.75
C LYS A 183 -22.76 -0.57 3.14
N GLU A 184 -22.14 0.30 3.94
CA GLU A 184 -21.62 1.58 3.42
C GLU A 184 -20.48 1.36 2.42
N LEU A 185 -19.59 0.39 2.68
CA LEU A 185 -18.51 0.03 1.75
C LEU A 185 -19.03 -0.56 0.44
N GLU A 186 -20.07 -1.41 0.47
CA GLU A 186 -20.70 -1.95 -0.75
C GLU A 186 -21.19 -0.84 -1.69
N VAL A 187 -21.73 0.26 -1.15
CA VAL A 187 -22.17 1.41 -1.96
C VAL A 187 -20.97 2.09 -2.62
N VAL A 188 -19.88 2.29 -1.87
CA VAL A 188 -18.66 2.91 -2.41
C VAL A 188 -18.00 2.01 -3.48
N GLU A 189 -18.01 0.69 -3.29
CA GLU A 189 -17.51 -0.28 -4.28
C GLU A 189 -18.30 -0.23 -5.59
N GLN A 190 -19.61 -0.04 -5.55
CA GLN A 190 -20.43 0.11 -6.76
C GLN A 190 -20.03 1.35 -7.56
N ASP A 191 -19.78 2.47 -6.88
CA ASP A 191 -19.32 3.70 -7.52
C ASP A 191 -17.94 3.50 -8.17
N ARG A 192 -17.02 2.84 -7.48
CA ARG A 192 -15.70 2.47 -8.03
C ARG A 192 -15.82 1.55 -9.25
N HIS A 193 -16.64 0.53 -9.17
CA HIS A 193 -16.88 -0.38 -10.29
C HIS A 193 -17.35 0.38 -11.53
N THR A 194 -18.23 1.37 -11.35
CA THR A 194 -18.71 2.23 -12.43
C THR A 194 -17.58 3.07 -13.02
N GLN A 195 -16.73 3.68 -12.20
CA GLN A 195 -15.57 4.44 -12.66
C GLN A 195 -14.55 3.55 -13.38
N ARG A 196 -14.25 2.34 -12.85
CA ARG A 196 -13.38 1.35 -13.52
C ARG A 196 -13.93 0.95 -14.88
N LYS A 197 -15.23 0.68 -14.98
CA LYS A 197 -15.86 0.34 -16.26
C LYS A 197 -15.69 1.46 -17.30
N ARG A 198 -15.81 2.73 -16.89
CA ARG A 198 -15.53 3.88 -17.77
C ARG A 198 -14.07 3.91 -18.21
N ARG A 199 -13.09 3.69 -17.31
CA ARG A 199 -11.66 3.63 -17.64
C ARG A 199 -11.35 2.50 -18.62
N ARG A 200 -11.85 1.30 -18.39
CA ARG A 200 -11.69 0.17 -19.34
C ARG A 200 -12.28 0.44 -20.72
N ASN A 201 -13.39 1.18 -20.79
CA ASN A 201 -13.99 1.55 -22.06
C ASN A 201 -13.18 2.62 -22.82
N SER A 202 -12.32 3.39 -22.13
CA SER A 202 -11.45 4.39 -22.77
C SER A 202 -10.29 3.77 -23.54
N ARG A 203 -10.02 2.46 -23.40
CA ARG A 203 -8.87 1.75 -24.00
C ARG A 203 -7.50 2.30 -23.60
N ILE A 204 -7.44 3.19 -22.62
CA ILE A 204 -6.18 3.71 -22.08
C ILE A 204 -5.61 2.66 -21.12
N PRO A 205 -4.38 2.15 -21.36
CA PRO A 205 -3.75 1.16 -20.49
C PRO A 205 -3.58 1.65 -19.05
N GLN A 206 -3.69 0.74 -18.10
CA GLN A 206 -3.50 1.03 -16.67
C GLN A 206 -2.18 0.44 -16.17
N VAL A 207 -1.35 1.28 -15.56
CA VAL A 207 -0.05 0.92 -15.00
C VAL A 207 -0.09 1.13 -13.49
N ALA A 208 0.23 0.11 -12.69
CA ALA A 208 0.21 0.22 -11.23
C ALA A 208 1.63 0.24 -10.66
N LEU A 209 1.92 1.24 -9.81
CA LEU A 209 3.13 1.29 -9.00
C LEU A 209 2.96 0.37 -7.80
N VAL A 210 3.82 -0.62 -7.67
CA VAL A 210 3.84 -1.57 -6.57
C VAL A 210 5.22 -1.58 -5.91
N GLY A 211 5.33 -2.13 -4.71
CA GLY A 211 6.61 -2.24 -4.02
C GLY A 211 6.50 -1.94 -2.54
N TYR A 212 7.62 -2.09 -1.86
CA TYR A 212 7.70 -1.94 -0.41
C TYR A 212 7.35 -0.54 0.05
N THR A 213 6.96 -0.38 1.32
CA THR A 213 6.75 0.95 1.92
C THR A 213 8.03 1.77 1.83
N ASN A 214 7.88 3.08 1.62
CA ASN A 214 9.01 4.01 1.50
C ASN A 214 10.00 3.75 0.34
N ALA A 215 9.67 2.90 -0.65
CA ALA A 215 10.52 2.71 -1.84
C ALA A 215 10.48 3.92 -2.80
N GLY A 216 9.55 4.86 -2.62
CA GLY A 216 9.43 6.07 -3.41
C GLY A 216 8.36 6.03 -4.51
N LYS A 217 7.34 5.17 -4.39
CA LYS A 217 6.22 5.07 -5.36
C LYS A 217 5.51 6.41 -5.59
N SER A 218 5.09 7.07 -4.53
CA SER A 218 4.41 8.37 -4.61
C SER A 218 5.32 9.48 -5.13
N THR A 219 6.64 9.36 -4.91
CA THR A 219 7.64 10.28 -5.49
C THR A 219 7.70 10.10 -7.00
N VAL A 220 7.76 8.86 -7.49
CA VAL A 220 7.72 8.55 -8.93
C VAL A 220 6.44 9.08 -9.56
N LEU A 221 5.26 8.84 -8.94
CA LEU A 221 3.99 9.37 -9.44
C LEU A 221 4.03 10.90 -9.54
N ASN A 222 4.45 11.60 -8.47
CA ASN A 222 4.47 13.06 -8.44
C ASN A 222 5.41 13.65 -9.48
N GLN A 223 6.58 13.04 -9.70
CA GLN A 223 7.52 13.48 -10.73
C GLN A 223 6.96 13.27 -12.15
N MET A 224 6.27 12.14 -12.39
CA MET A 224 5.57 11.92 -13.66
C MET A 224 4.47 12.97 -13.89
N VAL A 225 3.68 13.29 -12.86
CA VAL A 225 2.63 14.33 -12.95
C VAL A 225 3.24 15.70 -13.18
N GLU A 226 4.32 16.04 -12.48
CA GLU A 226 4.99 17.34 -12.64
C GLU A 226 5.55 17.51 -14.06
N GLN A 227 6.10 16.45 -14.63
CA GLN A 227 6.72 16.49 -15.96
C GLN A 227 5.70 16.51 -17.10
N TYR A 228 4.59 15.78 -17.00
CA TYR A 228 3.67 15.54 -18.12
C TYR A 228 2.26 16.16 -17.95
N VAL A 229 1.81 16.45 -16.72
CA VAL A 229 0.46 17.00 -16.48
C VAL A 229 0.52 18.47 -16.05
N GLY A 230 1.65 18.90 -15.46
CA GLY A 230 1.86 20.27 -15.03
C GLY A 230 1.31 20.57 -13.62
N ASN A 231 1.49 21.82 -13.17
CA ASN A 231 1.27 22.24 -11.76
C ASN A 231 -0.20 22.36 -11.32
N GLY A 232 -1.17 21.90 -12.11
CA GLY A 232 -2.61 22.04 -11.81
C GLY A 232 -3.19 20.94 -10.95
N ASP A 233 -2.61 19.75 -10.94
CA ASP A 233 -3.12 18.61 -10.19
C ASP A 233 -2.53 18.54 -8.78
N LYS A 234 -3.37 18.11 -7.82
CA LYS A 234 -2.93 17.93 -6.42
C LYS A 234 -1.84 16.87 -6.34
N LYS A 235 -0.65 17.25 -5.87
CA LYS A 235 0.44 16.32 -5.55
C LYS A 235 0.00 15.34 -4.46
N VAL A 236 0.38 14.08 -4.60
CA VAL A 236 0.21 13.06 -3.56
C VAL A 236 1.19 13.37 -2.41
N LEU A 237 0.77 13.12 -1.18
CA LEU A 237 1.59 13.36 0.00
C LEU A 237 2.89 12.57 -0.09
N GLN A 238 4.01 13.29 -0.13
CA GLN A 238 5.35 12.70 -0.04
C GLN A 238 5.86 12.91 1.39
N LYS A 239 6.06 11.85 2.13
CA LYS A 239 6.77 11.86 3.41
C LYS A 239 7.70 10.66 3.45
N ASP A 240 8.88 10.83 3.98
CA ASP A 240 9.85 9.74 4.25
C ASP A 240 9.38 8.94 5.47
N MET A 241 8.24 8.29 5.33
CA MET A 241 7.55 7.55 6.39
C MET A 241 6.85 6.33 5.80
N LEU A 242 6.73 5.28 6.60
CA LEU A 242 5.98 4.08 6.22
C LEU A 242 4.50 4.41 6.01
N PHE A 243 3.90 3.80 5.00
CA PHE A 243 2.49 4.00 4.62
C PHE A 243 2.12 5.48 4.40
N ALA A 244 2.99 6.25 3.73
CA ALA A 244 2.66 7.62 3.35
C ALA A 244 1.41 7.70 2.46
N THR A 245 1.17 6.67 1.63
CA THR A 245 -0.01 6.50 0.79
C THR A 245 -0.83 5.31 1.28
N LEU A 246 -2.07 5.56 1.68
CA LEU A 246 -3.06 4.53 2.02
C LEU A 246 -4.13 4.39 0.94
N GLU A 247 -4.36 5.44 0.17
CA GLU A 247 -5.40 5.54 -0.83
C GLU A 247 -4.81 5.43 -2.23
N THR A 248 -5.49 4.73 -3.13
CA THR A 248 -5.05 4.67 -4.53
C THR A 248 -5.25 6.02 -5.21
N SER A 249 -4.21 6.54 -5.82
CA SER A 249 -4.25 7.73 -6.66
C SER A 249 -4.10 7.34 -8.11
N VAL A 250 -5.07 7.69 -8.96
CA VAL A 250 -5.01 7.46 -10.41
C VAL A 250 -4.75 8.79 -11.12
N ARG A 251 -3.74 8.82 -11.98
CA ARG A 251 -3.40 9.98 -12.82
C ARG A 251 -3.30 9.58 -14.27
N SER A 252 -3.81 10.42 -15.16
CA SER A 252 -3.59 10.26 -16.59
C SER A 252 -2.27 10.90 -16.96
N ILE A 253 -1.37 10.13 -17.53
CA ILE A 253 -0.08 10.62 -18.05
C ILE A 253 -0.19 10.64 -19.55
N ASP A 254 -0.01 11.82 -20.13
CA ASP A 254 0.02 12.03 -21.59
C ASP A 254 1.36 12.65 -21.96
N THR A 255 2.15 11.92 -22.72
CA THR A 255 3.48 12.34 -23.19
C THR A 255 3.43 13.15 -24.49
N GLY A 256 2.22 13.44 -25.01
CA GLY A 256 2.01 14.26 -26.22
C GLY A 256 2.16 13.50 -27.53
N ASP A 257 2.30 12.17 -27.50
CA ASP A 257 2.47 11.29 -28.67
C ASP A 257 1.26 10.38 -28.93
N ASN A 258 0.09 10.73 -28.40
CA ASN A 258 -1.15 9.94 -28.45
C ASN A 258 -1.00 8.53 -27.85
N LYS A 259 -0.13 8.37 -26.84
CA LYS A 259 0.07 7.15 -26.07
C LYS A 259 -0.15 7.41 -24.58
N PRO A 260 -1.34 7.89 -24.16
CA PRO A 260 -1.62 8.14 -22.77
C PRO A 260 -1.76 6.83 -21.99
N PHE A 261 -1.47 6.86 -20.69
CA PHE A 261 -1.72 5.74 -19.77
C PHE A 261 -2.17 6.24 -18.41
N PHE A 262 -2.94 5.42 -17.68
CA PHE A 262 -3.25 5.68 -16.30
C PHE A 262 -2.14 5.14 -15.41
N LEU A 263 -1.58 6.00 -14.57
CA LEU A 263 -0.61 5.60 -13.54
C LEU A 263 -1.30 5.61 -12.18
N VAL A 264 -1.23 4.47 -11.50
CA VAL A 264 -1.90 4.23 -10.21
C VAL A 264 -0.85 4.06 -9.13
N ASP A 265 -0.87 4.93 -8.10
CA ASP A 265 -0.10 4.71 -6.87
C ASP A 265 -0.88 3.81 -5.92
N THR A 266 -0.22 2.84 -5.32
CA THR A 266 -0.83 1.85 -4.44
C THR A 266 -0.21 1.88 -3.05
N VAL A 267 -0.89 1.27 -2.08
CA VAL A 267 -0.37 1.08 -0.73
C VAL A 267 0.93 0.29 -0.77
N GLY A 268 1.94 0.72 -0.02
CA GLY A 268 3.21 -0.02 0.08
C GLY A 268 3.06 -1.31 0.87
N PHE A 269 3.76 -2.35 0.43
CA PHE A 269 3.85 -3.61 1.16
C PHE A 269 4.84 -3.52 2.32
N ILE A 270 4.68 -4.35 3.32
CA ILE A 270 5.54 -4.44 4.50
C ILE A 270 5.66 -5.90 4.94
N HIS A 271 6.75 -6.22 5.61
CA HIS A 271 6.94 -7.55 6.18
C HIS A 271 5.87 -7.85 7.26
N LYS A 272 5.42 -9.09 7.34
CA LYS A 272 4.37 -9.53 8.30
C LYS A 272 3.07 -8.74 8.21
N LEU A 273 2.65 -8.32 7.01
CA LEU A 273 1.33 -7.70 6.84
C LEU A 273 0.25 -8.75 7.16
N PRO A 274 -0.62 -8.53 8.16
CA PRO A 274 -1.61 -9.54 8.54
C PRO A 274 -2.60 -9.80 7.40
N HIS A 275 -2.89 -11.08 7.09
CA HIS A 275 -3.87 -11.47 6.06
C HIS A 275 -5.26 -10.83 6.25
N GLY A 276 -5.65 -10.58 7.51
CA GLY A 276 -6.89 -9.84 7.81
C GLY A 276 -6.89 -8.43 7.26
N LEU A 277 -5.74 -7.75 7.27
CA LEU A 277 -5.59 -6.41 6.70
C LEU A 277 -5.57 -6.44 5.18
N ILE A 278 -4.91 -7.41 4.56
CA ILE A 278 -4.95 -7.59 3.10
C ILE A 278 -6.40 -7.70 2.62
N LYS A 279 -7.23 -8.51 3.32
CA LYS A 279 -8.65 -8.63 3.01
C LYS A 279 -9.44 -7.33 3.22
N ALA A 280 -9.16 -6.59 4.28
CA ALA A 280 -9.85 -5.33 4.58
C ALA A 280 -9.52 -4.24 3.55
N PHE A 281 -8.30 -4.24 3.01
CA PHE A 281 -7.84 -3.31 1.98
C PHE A 281 -7.85 -3.91 0.56
N HIS A 282 -8.54 -5.06 0.39
CA HIS A 282 -8.64 -5.74 -0.90
C HIS A 282 -9.11 -4.80 -2.01
N SER A 283 -10.13 -3.98 -1.75
CA SER A 283 -10.67 -3.04 -2.75
C SER A 283 -9.67 -1.95 -3.18
N THR A 284 -8.73 -1.56 -2.30
CA THR A 284 -7.63 -0.65 -2.65
C THR A 284 -6.53 -1.38 -3.44
N LEU A 285 -6.28 -2.64 -3.11
CA LEU A 285 -5.30 -3.48 -3.78
C LEU A 285 -5.82 -4.10 -5.09
N GLU A 286 -7.15 -4.15 -5.29
CA GLU A 286 -7.77 -4.62 -6.54
C GLU A 286 -7.32 -3.83 -7.78
N GLU A 287 -6.96 -2.54 -7.66
CA GLU A 287 -6.45 -1.77 -8.79
C GLU A 287 -5.19 -2.41 -9.39
N VAL A 288 -4.41 -3.15 -8.59
CA VAL A 288 -3.24 -3.90 -9.06
C VAL A 288 -3.65 -5.07 -9.96
N GLN A 289 -4.75 -5.77 -9.64
CA GLN A 289 -5.24 -6.92 -10.42
C GLN A 289 -5.75 -6.51 -11.81
N TYR A 290 -6.17 -5.26 -11.97
CA TYR A 290 -6.70 -4.73 -13.23
C TYR A 290 -5.66 -3.96 -14.04
N ALA A 291 -4.42 -3.91 -13.58
CA ALA A 291 -3.34 -3.26 -14.31
C ALA A 291 -2.90 -4.11 -15.52
N ASP A 292 -2.57 -3.43 -16.60
CA ASP A 292 -1.97 -4.05 -17.80
C ASP A 292 -0.46 -4.25 -17.62
N LEU A 293 0.15 -3.44 -16.72
CA LEU A 293 1.57 -3.48 -16.42
C LEU A 293 1.78 -3.10 -14.94
N LEU A 294 2.68 -3.81 -14.26
CA LEU A 294 3.16 -3.46 -12.93
C LEU A 294 4.53 -2.77 -13.03
N VAL A 295 4.73 -1.75 -12.21
CA VAL A 295 6.02 -1.09 -12.03
C VAL A 295 6.44 -1.28 -10.58
N GLN A 296 7.35 -2.23 -10.33
CA GLN A 296 7.86 -2.47 -8.98
C GLN A 296 8.96 -1.46 -8.65
N VAL A 297 8.64 -0.54 -7.75
CA VAL A 297 9.58 0.45 -7.22
C VAL A 297 10.33 -0.15 -6.04
N ILE A 298 11.66 -0.13 -6.11
CA ILE A 298 12.58 -0.78 -5.19
C ILE A 298 13.51 0.30 -4.62
N ASP A 299 13.69 0.33 -3.30
CA ASP A 299 14.72 1.14 -2.67
C ASP A 299 16.09 0.46 -2.87
N PHE A 300 16.84 0.92 -3.87
CA PHE A 300 18.14 0.32 -4.20
C PHE A 300 19.22 0.66 -3.18
N SER A 301 19.01 1.68 -2.36
CA SER A 301 19.93 2.05 -1.27
C SER A 301 19.81 1.14 -0.04
N ASP A 302 18.76 0.32 0.04
CA ASP A 302 18.57 -0.64 1.11
C ASP A 302 19.31 -1.95 0.80
N GLU A 303 20.18 -2.42 1.67
CA GLU A 303 20.96 -3.66 1.48
C GLU A 303 20.06 -4.89 1.29
N GLN A 304 18.84 -4.86 1.86
CA GLN A 304 17.88 -5.96 1.78
C GLN A 304 16.80 -5.78 0.70
N TYR A 305 17.05 -4.94 -0.30
CA TYR A 305 16.07 -4.71 -1.37
C TYR A 305 15.57 -6.01 -2.03
N ARG A 306 16.40 -7.07 -2.08
CA ARG A 306 16.01 -8.36 -2.63
C ARG A 306 14.94 -9.07 -1.81
N GLN A 307 15.01 -8.99 -0.47
CA GLN A 307 13.98 -9.55 0.41
C GLN A 307 12.68 -8.74 0.27
N GLN A 308 12.76 -7.41 0.18
CA GLN A 308 11.61 -6.56 -0.07
C GLN A 308 10.94 -6.87 -1.42
N MET A 309 11.73 -7.19 -2.45
CA MET A 309 11.22 -7.66 -3.73
C MET A 309 10.47 -8.99 -3.58
N GLU A 310 11.00 -9.92 -2.79
CA GLU A 310 10.37 -11.21 -2.55
C GLU A 310 9.04 -11.07 -1.77
N VAL A 311 9.00 -10.24 -0.72
CA VAL A 311 7.74 -9.91 0.01
C VAL A 311 6.72 -9.31 -0.94
N THR A 312 7.15 -8.40 -1.82
CA THR A 312 6.28 -7.80 -2.85
C THR A 312 5.73 -8.87 -3.79
N ARG A 313 6.57 -9.79 -4.28
CA ARG A 313 6.19 -10.88 -5.18
C ARG A 313 5.15 -11.80 -4.54
N GLN A 314 5.40 -12.25 -3.30
CA GLN A 314 4.47 -13.10 -2.56
C GLN A 314 3.11 -12.43 -2.36
N THR A 315 3.11 -11.15 -1.98
CA THR A 315 1.86 -10.39 -1.81
C THR A 315 1.10 -10.25 -3.13
N LEU A 316 1.78 -10.03 -4.25
CA LEU A 316 1.16 -9.97 -5.59
C LEU A 316 0.57 -11.32 -6.02
N GLU A 317 1.22 -12.44 -5.68
CA GLU A 317 0.69 -13.78 -5.91
C GLU A 317 -0.58 -14.04 -5.08
N GLU A 318 -0.59 -13.67 -3.80
CA GLU A 318 -1.77 -13.75 -2.93
C GLU A 318 -2.94 -12.91 -3.45
N LEU A 319 -2.64 -11.77 -4.07
CA LEU A 319 -3.62 -10.89 -4.72
C LEU A 319 -4.06 -11.42 -6.10
N GLY A 320 -3.45 -12.49 -6.63
CA GLY A 320 -3.76 -12.99 -7.98
C GLY A 320 -3.20 -12.15 -9.12
N ALA A 321 -2.23 -11.27 -8.85
CA ALA A 321 -1.60 -10.37 -9.81
C ALA A 321 -0.22 -10.86 -10.30
N GLY A 322 0.22 -12.06 -9.90
CA GLY A 322 1.56 -12.60 -10.19
C GLY A 322 1.86 -12.83 -11.67
N ASN A 323 0.86 -12.89 -12.54
CA ASN A 323 1.03 -13.10 -13.98
C ASN A 323 1.06 -11.82 -14.80
N ILE A 324 0.88 -10.64 -14.18
CA ILE A 324 0.89 -9.37 -14.89
C ILE A 324 2.33 -9.01 -15.25
N PRO A 325 2.62 -8.55 -16.48
CA PRO A 325 3.96 -8.10 -16.87
C PRO A 325 4.50 -7.04 -15.91
N MET A 326 5.82 -7.06 -15.65
CA MET A 326 6.43 -6.19 -14.65
C MET A 326 7.71 -5.52 -15.15
N ILE A 327 7.86 -4.23 -14.78
CA ILE A 327 9.10 -3.45 -14.89
C ILE A 327 9.66 -3.22 -13.49
N TYR A 328 10.98 -3.29 -13.33
CA TYR A 328 11.68 -3.04 -12.09
C TYR A 328 12.34 -1.67 -12.09
N VAL A 329 11.99 -0.84 -11.10
CA VAL A 329 12.54 0.50 -10.91
C VAL A 329 13.41 0.51 -9.66
N TYR A 330 14.72 0.46 -9.84
CA TYR A 330 15.71 0.60 -8.78
C TYR A 330 15.90 2.08 -8.46
N ASN A 331 15.04 2.58 -7.58
CA ASN A 331 15.00 3.98 -7.14
C ASN A 331 16.02 4.26 -6.04
N LYS A 332 16.28 5.53 -5.74
CA LYS A 332 17.29 6.02 -4.79
C LYS A 332 18.72 5.59 -5.14
N ALA A 333 18.97 5.34 -6.43
CA ALA A 333 20.29 4.93 -6.93
C ALA A 333 21.36 6.05 -6.81
N ASP A 334 20.92 7.30 -6.56
CA ASP A 334 21.75 8.44 -6.17
C ASP A 334 22.52 8.20 -4.88
N LYS A 335 21.97 7.44 -3.95
CA LYS A 335 22.61 7.07 -2.68
C LYS A 335 23.66 5.94 -2.82
N CYS A 336 23.66 5.26 -3.97
CA CYS A 336 24.61 4.21 -4.29
C CYS A 336 25.66 4.80 -5.24
N ASN A 337 26.95 4.46 -5.08
CA ASN A 337 28.05 4.96 -5.91
C ASN A 337 27.94 4.48 -7.37
N MET A 338 26.87 4.86 -8.07
CA MET A 338 26.68 4.58 -9.50
C MET A 338 27.19 5.75 -10.36
N ASN A 339 28.13 5.45 -11.26
CA ASN A 339 28.80 6.46 -12.07
C ASN A 339 27.92 7.17 -13.11
N GLN A 340 26.78 6.57 -13.48
CA GLN A 340 25.86 7.15 -14.48
C GLN A 340 24.40 6.74 -14.16
N LEU A 341 23.53 7.76 -14.04
CA LEU A 341 22.08 7.64 -13.95
C LEU A 341 21.43 8.51 -15.02
N PRO A 342 20.30 8.11 -15.63
CA PRO A 342 19.66 6.81 -15.47
C PRO A 342 20.39 5.69 -16.23
N LYS A 343 20.22 4.43 -15.77
CA LYS A 343 20.66 3.25 -16.49
C LYS A 343 19.47 2.40 -16.85
N VAL A 344 19.15 2.29 -18.13
CA VAL A 344 17.98 1.56 -18.64
C VAL A 344 18.41 0.21 -19.22
N MET A 345 17.63 -0.82 -18.94
CA MET A 345 17.72 -2.16 -19.50
C MET A 345 16.32 -2.60 -19.95
N GLU A 346 16.20 -3.78 -20.58
CA GLU A 346 14.96 -4.23 -21.21
C GLU A 346 13.71 -4.22 -20.30
N HIS A 347 13.88 -4.57 -19.02
CA HIS A 347 12.78 -4.65 -18.05
C HIS A 347 13.08 -3.92 -16.74
N GLN A 348 14.13 -3.11 -16.70
CA GLN A 348 14.55 -2.44 -15.47
C GLN A 348 15.25 -1.11 -15.72
N ILE A 349 15.13 -0.22 -14.75
CA ILE A 349 15.78 1.10 -14.75
C ILE A 349 16.35 1.42 -13.37
N TYR A 350 17.55 1.97 -13.33
CA TYR A 350 18.16 2.58 -12.14
C TYR A 350 18.01 4.08 -12.25
N MET A 351 17.44 4.71 -11.22
CA MET A 351 17.06 6.12 -11.27
C MET A 351 17.05 6.79 -9.89
N SER A 352 16.91 8.10 -9.85
CA SER A 352 16.63 8.91 -8.66
C SER A 352 15.33 9.70 -8.86
N ALA A 353 14.25 9.25 -8.24
CA ALA A 353 12.97 9.95 -8.35
C ALA A 353 12.99 11.32 -7.63
N VAL A 354 13.78 11.48 -6.57
CA VAL A 354 13.90 12.76 -5.85
C VAL A 354 14.53 13.82 -6.74
N ASP A 355 15.56 13.45 -7.51
CA ASP A 355 16.26 14.35 -8.41
C ASP A 355 15.58 14.48 -9.79
N GLY A 356 14.48 13.74 -10.04
CA GLY A 356 13.81 13.69 -11.33
C GLY A 356 14.59 12.97 -12.43
N VAL A 357 15.70 12.29 -12.06
CA VAL A 357 16.56 11.58 -13.00
C VAL A 357 15.99 10.23 -13.37
N GLY A 358 15.72 10.00 -14.66
CA GLY A 358 15.21 8.75 -15.21
C GLY A 358 13.68 8.69 -15.35
N ILE A 359 12.97 9.79 -15.08
CA ILE A 359 11.49 9.85 -15.19
C ILE A 359 11.08 9.76 -16.67
N PHE A 360 11.79 10.46 -17.58
CA PHE A 360 11.52 10.38 -19.01
C PHE A 360 11.76 8.96 -19.54
N GLU A 361 12.88 8.37 -19.21
CA GLU A 361 13.25 7.02 -19.64
C GLU A 361 12.29 5.95 -19.06
N LEU A 362 11.78 6.14 -17.84
CA LEU A 362 10.77 5.27 -17.27
C LEU A 362 9.45 5.38 -18.04
N ALA A 363 9.01 6.59 -18.42
CA ALA A 363 7.81 6.77 -19.24
C ALA A 363 7.94 6.07 -20.59
N GLU A 364 9.09 6.20 -21.28
CA GLU A 364 9.38 5.52 -22.53
C GLU A 364 9.40 3.99 -22.36
N LEU A 365 10.02 3.49 -21.27
CA LEU A 365 10.06 2.06 -20.98
C LEU A 365 8.64 1.50 -20.73
N ILE A 366 7.80 2.21 -19.98
CA ILE A 366 6.40 1.87 -19.75
C ILE A 366 5.66 1.79 -21.10
N LYS A 367 5.73 2.84 -21.92
CA LYS A 367 5.06 2.89 -23.23
C LYS A 367 5.51 1.76 -24.15
N SER A 368 6.80 1.44 -24.17
CA SER A 368 7.33 0.34 -24.97
C SER A 368 6.72 -1.01 -24.63
N LYS A 369 6.26 -1.21 -23.38
CA LYS A 369 5.63 -2.45 -22.91
C LYS A 369 4.12 -2.46 -23.12
N ILE A 370 3.41 -1.39 -22.74
CA ILE A 370 1.94 -1.34 -22.83
C ILE A 370 1.43 -1.18 -24.26
N TYR A 371 2.25 -0.62 -25.15
CA TYR A 371 1.95 -0.45 -26.57
C TYR A 371 2.76 -1.38 -27.49
N ALA A 372 3.32 -2.46 -26.93
CA ALA A 372 4.11 -3.44 -27.69
C ALA A 372 3.33 -4.11 -28.82
N ASP A 373 2.01 -4.18 -28.71
CA ASP A 373 1.11 -4.75 -29.73
C ASP A 373 0.71 -3.75 -30.84
N ASN A 374 1.16 -2.50 -30.73
CA ASN A 374 0.93 -1.53 -31.80
C ASN A 374 1.85 -1.82 -32.99
N GLU A 375 1.32 -1.61 -34.19
CA GLU A 375 2.04 -1.81 -35.47
C GLU A 375 2.04 -0.51 -36.29
N ASP A 376 3.12 -0.31 -36.99
CA ASP A 376 3.20 0.78 -37.97
C ASP A 376 2.39 0.39 -39.22
N CYS A 377 1.42 1.21 -39.54
CA CYS A 377 0.52 0.98 -40.65
C CYS A 377 0.34 2.27 -41.45
N THR A 378 0.31 2.11 -42.76
CA THR A 378 0.03 3.20 -43.68
C THR A 378 -1.39 3.06 -44.24
N PHE A 379 -2.16 4.13 -44.18
CA PHE A 379 -3.53 4.20 -44.71
C PHE A 379 -3.62 5.26 -45.79
N LEU A 380 -4.38 4.95 -46.83
CA LEU A 380 -4.86 5.94 -47.80
C LEU A 380 -6.36 6.13 -47.57
N ILE A 381 -6.74 7.24 -46.98
CA ILE A 381 -8.12 7.49 -46.53
C ILE A 381 -8.76 8.51 -47.50
N PRO A 382 -9.80 8.11 -48.25
CA PRO A 382 -10.50 9.05 -49.15
C PRO A 382 -11.08 10.25 -48.37
N TYR A 383 -11.06 11.44 -48.96
CA TYR A 383 -11.56 12.68 -48.34
C TYR A 383 -13.01 12.58 -47.83
N GLU A 384 -13.84 11.78 -48.50
CA GLU A 384 -15.22 11.49 -48.07
C GLU A 384 -15.32 10.76 -46.75
N LYS A 385 -14.24 10.14 -46.30
CA LYS A 385 -14.12 9.37 -45.07
C LYS A 385 -13.33 10.11 -43.99
N GLY A 386 -13.43 11.43 -43.93
CA GLY A 386 -12.74 12.29 -42.97
C GLY A 386 -12.88 11.87 -41.53
N ALA A 387 -14.02 11.29 -41.13
CA ALA A 387 -14.23 10.74 -39.77
C ALA A 387 -13.24 9.62 -39.40
N VAL A 388 -12.78 8.81 -40.39
CA VAL A 388 -11.77 7.76 -40.16
C VAL A 388 -10.39 8.39 -39.95
N ALA A 389 -10.06 9.42 -40.77
CA ALA A 389 -8.80 10.15 -40.58
C ALA A 389 -8.75 10.85 -39.22
N SER A 390 -9.83 11.55 -38.83
CA SER A 390 -9.92 12.18 -37.51
C SER A 390 -9.76 11.16 -36.39
N TYR A 391 -10.46 10.02 -36.47
CA TYR A 391 -10.35 8.94 -35.48
C TYR A 391 -8.89 8.44 -35.34
N MET A 392 -8.19 8.20 -36.48
CA MET A 392 -6.80 7.76 -36.43
C MET A 392 -5.87 8.83 -35.88
N MET A 393 -6.10 10.10 -36.21
CA MET A 393 -5.32 11.21 -35.65
C MET A 393 -5.51 11.41 -34.15
N GLU A 394 -6.69 11.06 -33.62
CA GLU A 394 -6.99 11.16 -32.18
C GLU A 394 -6.52 9.94 -31.39
N ASN A 395 -6.46 8.74 -31.99
CA ASN A 395 -6.26 7.48 -31.29
C ASN A 395 -4.98 6.73 -31.66
N ALA A 396 -4.17 7.24 -32.55
CA ALA A 396 -2.90 6.63 -32.96
C ALA A 396 -1.77 7.66 -33.00
N THR A 397 -0.54 7.19 -32.86
CA THR A 397 0.63 8.06 -33.03
C THR A 397 0.88 8.31 -34.53
N ILE A 398 0.85 9.56 -34.95
CA ILE A 398 1.09 9.94 -36.32
C ILE A 398 2.60 9.94 -36.55
N LEU A 399 3.07 9.12 -37.51
CA LEU A 399 4.45 9.07 -37.95
C LEU A 399 4.67 9.97 -39.16
N GLU A 400 3.72 9.93 -40.12
CA GLU A 400 3.81 10.69 -41.34
C GLU A 400 2.40 11.02 -41.85
N GLN A 401 2.22 12.21 -42.46
CA GLN A 401 0.95 12.64 -43.04
C GLN A 401 1.18 13.44 -44.31
N HIS A 402 0.53 13.00 -45.40
CA HIS A 402 0.54 13.70 -46.72
C HIS A 402 -0.88 13.79 -47.28
N TYR A 403 -1.12 14.81 -48.08
CA TYR A 403 -2.36 15.00 -48.81
C TYR A 403 -2.12 14.71 -50.28
N GLU A 404 -2.77 13.68 -50.81
CA GLU A 404 -2.66 13.29 -52.22
C GLU A 404 -3.97 13.51 -52.98
N ALA A 405 -3.96 13.36 -54.30
CA ALA A 405 -5.19 13.56 -55.09
C ALA A 405 -6.32 12.57 -54.75
N GLU A 406 -5.96 11.37 -54.28
CA GLU A 406 -6.89 10.28 -53.99
C GLU A 406 -7.36 10.27 -52.53
N GLY A 407 -6.73 11.05 -51.63
CA GLY A 407 -7.07 11.08 -50.19
C GLY A 407 -5.93 11.51 -49.29
N ILE A 408 -6.08 11.24 -48.01
CA ILE A 408 -5.10 11.49 -46.97
C ILE A 408 -4.24 10.24 -46.80
N TYR A 409 -2.95 10.38 -47.07
CA TYR A 409 -1.93 9.36 -46.80
C TYR A 409 -1.47 9.54 -45.36
N LEU A 410 -1.66 8.52 -44.53
CA LEU A 410 -1.44 8.59 -43.07
C LEU A 410 -0.66 7.36 -42.62
N THR A 411 0.60 7.54 -42.22
CA THR A 411 1.38 6.50 -41.53
C THR A 411 1.26 6.70 -40.02
N VAL A 412 0.75 5.69 -39.35
CA VAL A 412 0.49 5.73 -37.92
C VAL A 412 0.96 4.46 -37.21
N ASN A 413 1.38 4.61 -35.97
CA ASN A 413 1.53 3.50 -35.04
C ASN A 413 0.21 3.30 -34.29
N CYS A 414 -0.55 2.23 -34.63
CA CYS A 414 -1.89 1.98 -34.14
C CYS A 414 -2.05 0.55 -33.59
N HIS A 415 -3.07 0.36 -32.75
CA HIS A 415 -3.40 -0.95 -32.21
C HIS A 415 -3.88 -1.90 -33.32
N LYS A 416 -3.51 -3.20 -33.22
CA LYS A 416 -3.90 -4.26 -34.18
C LYS A 416 -5.40 -4.28 -34.49
N GLN A 417 -6.27 -4.01 -33.51
CA GLN A 417 -7.72 -3.95 -33.74
C GLN A 417 -8.13 -2.82 -34.67
N ASP A 418 -7.48 -1.65 -34.57
CA ASP A 418 -7.79 -0.52 -35.42
C ASP A 418 -7.27 -0.76 -36.85
N ARG A 419 -6.10 -1.40 -36.99
CA ARG A 419 -5.61 -1.89 -38.28
C ARG A 419 -6.61 -2.83 -38.93
N GLU A 420 -7.13 -3.84 -38.23
CA GLU A 420 -8.12 -4.77 -38.81
C GLU A 420 -9.46 -4.09 -39.10
N LYS A 421 -9.93 -3.19 -38.26
CA LYS A 421 -11.18 -2.45 -38.43
C LYS A 421 -11.16 -1.58 -39.67
N TYR A 422 -10.03 -0.97 -39.98
CA TYR A 422 -9.85 -0.06 -41.13
C TYR A 422 -8.99 -0.66 -42.23
N LYS A 423 -8.86 -1.98 -42.29
CA LYS A 423 -8.10 -2.75 -43.26
C LYS A 423 -8.35 -2.37 -44.74
N GLN A 424 -9.58 -1.95 -45.06
CA GLN A 424 -9.97 -1.52 -46.38
C GLN A 424 -9.24 -0.25 -46.89
N TYR A 425 -8.64 0.52 -45.98
CA TYR A 425 -7.88 1.73 -46.26
C TYR A 425 -6.37 1.52 -46.16
N LEU A 426 -5.91 0.30 -45.83
CA LEU A 426 -4.48 0.01 -45.74
C LEU A 426 -3.84 0.21 -47.14
N TYR A 427 -2.80 1.05 -47.15
CA TYR A 427 -1.94 1.21 -48.31
C TYR A 427 -0.99 0.03 -48.40
N LYS A 428 -0.92 -0.62 -49.53
CA LYS A 428 -0.12 -1.83 -49.73
C LYS A 428 1.29 -1.48 -50.17
#